data_28a2fd8943efa9d923d375add4d66cda
#
_entry.id   28a2fd8943efa9d923d375add4d66cda
#
_cell.length_a   1.000
_cell.length_b   1.000
_cell.length_c   1.000
_cell.angle_alpha   90.00
_cell.angle_beta   90.00
_cell.angle_gamma   90.00
#
_symmetry.space_group_name_H-M   'P 1'
#
loop_
_entity.id
_entity.type
_entity.pdbx_description
1 polymer ?
#
loop_
_entity_poly.entity_id
_entity_poly.type
_entity_poly.pdbx_seq_one_letter_code
_entity_poly.pdbx_strand_id
1 'polypeptide(L)'
;MNPMSEEMAPKRPTVLVVDDEEDLRDIMRRMLERRGFDILVAGDCDSAIATCRDHEGVIDVLVTDLGLPGASGGDLSRAATALRPAMSVIYISGLPKDIAVTKGLIGTDALLVKKPFTADLLIEALHAVIAEKAAP
;
A
#
# COMPACT_ATOMS: atom_id res chain seq x y z
N MET A 1 -8.12 -31.38 -13.21
CA MET A 1 -7.56 -30.34 -12.34
C MET A 1 -7.40 -30.89 -10.92
N ASN A 2 -6.31 -30.60 -10.28
CA ASN A 2 -6.05 -31.07 -8.93
C ASN A 2 -6.45 -29.98 -7.90
N PRO A 3 -7.53 -30.16 -7.13
CA PRO A 3 -7.94 -29.15 -6.17
C PRO A 3 -6.89 -28.83 -5.12
N MET A 4 -6.06 -29.80 -4.76
CA MET A 4 -4.98 -29.57 -3.79
C MET A 4 -3.90 -28.62 -4.32
N SER A 5 -3.65 -28.65 -5.62
CA SER A 5 -2.71 -27.71 -6.23
C SER A 5 -3.21 -26.26 -6.13
N GLU A 6 -4.51 -26.05 -6.30
CA GLU A 6 -5.10 -24.72 -6.14
C GLU A 6 -5.05 -24.24 -4.69
N GLU A 7 -5.38 -25.11 -3.75
CA GLU A 7 -5.35 -24.77 -2.32
C GLU A 7 -3.94 -24.47 -1.83
N MET A 8 -2.95 -25.14 -2.41
CA MET A 8 -1.54 -24.99 -2.02
C MET A 8 -0.83 -23.88 -2.80
N ALA A 9 -1.45 -23.33 -3.85
CA ALA A 9 -0.85 -22.24 -4.60
C ALA A 9 -0.70 -21.02 -3.69
N PRO A 10 0.47 -20.34 -3.71
CA PRO A 10 0.63 -19.14 -2.90
C PRO A 10 -0.43 -18.10 -3.28
N LYS A 11 -1.11 -17.56 -2.29
CA LYS A 11 -1.99 -16.43 -2.51
C LYS A 11 -1.16 -15.23 -2.90
N ARG A 12 -1.60 -14.55 -3.96
CA ARG A 12 -0.98 -13.28 -4.32
C ARG A 12 -1.48 -12.22 -3.34
N PRO A 13 -0.60 -11.50 -2.65
CA PRO A 13 -1.05 -10.40 -1.81
C PRO A 13 -1.70 -9.31 -2.64
N THR A 14 -2.74 -8.70 -2.09
CA THR A 14 -3.44 -7.59 -2.73
C THR A 14 -2.96 -6.27 -2.15
N VAL A 15 -2.55 -5.36 -3.01
CA VAL A 15 -2.01 -4.05 -2.62
C VAL A 15 -2.85 -2.96 -3.29
N LEU A 16 -3.31 -2.01 -2.48
CA LEU A 16 -3.97 -0.81 -2.98
C LEU A 16 -2.92 0.31 -3.08
N VAL A 17 -2.69 0.77 -4.31
CA VAL A 17 -1.74 1.86 -4.59
C VAL A 17 -2.50 3.15 -4.81
N VAL A 18 -2.20 4.17 -4.02
CA VAL A 18 -2.85 5.48 -4.12
C VAL A 18 -1.82 6.55 -4.44
N ASP A 19 -1.96 7.13 -5.63
CA ASP A 19 -1.09 8.20 -6.10
C ASP A 19 -1.89 9.05 -7.09
N ASP A 20 -1.76 10.37 -7.02
CA ASP A 20 -2.50 11.26 -7.90
C ASP A 20 -1.90 11.36 -9.31
N GLU A 21 -0.66 10.90 -9.50
CA GLU A 21 -0.03 10.85 -10.82
C GLU A 21 -0.38 9.55 -11.53
N GLU A 22 -1.17 9.65 -12.59
CA GLU A 22 -1.65 8.48 -13.33
C GLU A 22 -0.50 7.63 -13.88
N ASP A 23 0.51 8.28 -14.46
CA ASP A 23 1.64 7.56 -15.06
C ASP A 23 2.44 6.78 -14.01
N LEU A 24 2.70 7.39 -12.86
CA LEU A 24 3.41 6.72 -11.78
C LEU A 24 2.58 5.56 -11.21
N ARG A 25 1.29 5.77 -11.07
CA ARG A 25 0.34 4.74 -10.64
C ARG A 25 0.39 3.52 -11.56
N ASP A 26 0.36 3.74 -12.88
CA ASP A 26 0.44 2.69 -13.89
C ASP A 26 1.78 1.96 -13.85
N ILE A 27 2.88 2.69 -13.70
CA ILE A 27 4.22 2.10 -13.59
C ILE A 27 4.30 1.20 -12.37
N MET A 28 3.83 1.69 -11.22
CA MET A 28 3.84 0.90 -9.98
C MET A 28 2.97 -0.35 -10.12
N ARG A 29 1.80 -0.22 -10.70
CA ARG A 29 0.91 -1.37 -10.93
C ARG A 29 1.59 -2.45 -11.75
N ARG A 30 2.15 -2.09 -12.90
CA ARG A 30 2.83 -3.06 -13.78
C ARG A 30 4.02 -3.72 -13.12
N MET A 31 4.81 -2.92 -12.43
CA MET A 31 5.99 -3.38 -11.72
C MET A 31 5.64 -4.40 -10.64
N LEU A 32 4.63 -4.10 -9.85
CA LEU A 32 4.23 -4.96 -8.73
C LEU A 32 3.50 -6.21 -9.21
N GLU A 33 2.68 -6.10 -10.26
CA GLU A 33 2.01 -7.27 -10.85
C GLU A 33 3.03 -8.30 -11.35
N ARG A 34 4.12 -7.84 -11.94
CA ARG A 34 5.20 -8.71 -12.41
C ARG A 34 5.92 -9.43 -11.28
N ARG A 35 5.85 -8.88 -10.08
CA ARG A 35 6.55 -9.42 -8.91
C ARG A 35 5.62 -10.21 -7.99
N GLY A 36 4.42 -10.53 -8.43
CA GLY A 36 3.55 -11.47 -7.75
C GLY A 36 2.46 -10.85 -6.89
N PHE A 37 2.13 -9.57 -7.10
CA PHE A 37 1.08 -8.88 -6.34
C PHE A 37 -0.15 -8.64 -7.21
N ASP A 38 -1.33 -8.73 -6.61
CA ASP A 38 -2.57 -8.23 -7.21
C ASP A 38 -2.73 -6.78 -6.81
N ILE A 39 -2.96 -5.89 -7.80
CA ILE A 39 -2.90 -4.46 -7.56
C ILE A 39 -4.25 -3.82 -7.84
N LEU A 40 -4.71 -3.04 -6.86
CA LEU A 40 -5.81 -2.09 -7.00
C LEU A 40 -5.20 -0.71 -7.03
N VAL A 41 -5.78 0.20 -7.78
CA VAL A 41 -5.25 1.57 -7.88
C VAL A 41 -6.35 2.59 -7.60
N ALA A 42 -5.96 3.72 -7.02
CA ALA A 42 -6.84 4.86 -6.80
C ALA A 42 -6.03 6.14 -6.97
N GLY A 43 -6.67 7.18 -7.48
CA GLY A 43 -6.01 8.45 -7.77
C GLY A 43 -6.22 9.52 -6.70
N ASP A 44 -7.13 9.29 -5.77
CA ASP A 44 -7.45 10.24 -4.71
C ASP A 44 -7.97 9.52 -3.47
N CYS A 45 -8.18 10.28 -2.41
CA CYS A 45 -8.63 9.76 -1.13
C CYS A 45 -10.02 9.12 -1.23
N ASP A 46 -10.95 9.78 -1.91
CA ASP A 46 -12.34 9.31 -2.02
C ASP A 46 -12.43 7.97 -2.74
N SER A 47 -11.73 7.82 -3.86
CA SER A 47 -11.72 6.56 -4.61
C SER A 47 -11.00 5.45 -3.84
N ALA A 48 -9.95 5.80 -3.09
CA ALA A 48 -9.26 4.84 -2.23
C ALA A 48 -10.17 4.32 -1.12
N ILE A 49 -10.89 5.19 -0.46
CA ILE A 49 -11.85 4.82 0.59
C ILE A 49 -12.98 3.97 0.01
N ALA A 50 -13.51 4.35 -1.15
CA ALA A 50 -14.54 3.55 -1.83
C ALA A 50 -14.03 2.14 -2.13
N THR A 51 -12.78 2.02 -2.58
CA THR A 51 -12.16 0.72 -2.84
C THR A 51 -12.02 -0.09 -1.56
N CYS A 52 -11.60 0.53 -0.45
CA CYS A 52 -11.49 -0.15 0.83
C CYS A 52 -12.85 -0.65 1.34
N ARG A 53 -13.90 0.12 1.11
CA ARG A 53 -15.26 -0.24 1.52
C ARG A 53 -15.85 -1.35 0.66
N ASP A 54 -15.68 -1.26 -0.66
CA ASP A 54 -16.45 -2.05 -1.62
C ASP A 54 -15.71 -3.27 -2.18
N HIS A 55 -14.39 -3.33 -2.07
CA HIS A 55 -13.63 -4.47 -2.61
C HIS A 55 -13.97 -5.74 -1.83
N GLU A 56 -14.38 -6.77 -2.58
CA GLU A 56 -14.62 -8.10 -2.00
C GLU A 56 -13.29 -8.84 -1.92
N GLY A 57 -12.90 -9.22 -0.74
CA GLY A 57 -11.63 -9.89 -0.48
C GLY A 57 -10.71 -9.03 0.37
N VAL A 58 -9.55 -9.59 0.68
CA VAL A 58 -8.56 -8.95 1.53
C VAL A 58 -7.77 -7.91 0.75
N ILE A 59 -7.48 -6.78 1.36
CA ILE A 59 -6.44 -5.85 0.92
C ILE A 59 -5.34 -5.93 1.97
N ASP A 60 -4.19 -6.47 1.58
CA ASP A 60 -3.10 -6.74 2.52
C ASP A 60 -2.33 -5.48 2.89
N VAL A 61 -2.11 -4.60 1.93
CA VAL A 61 -1.28 -3.42 2.12
C VAL A 61 -1.88 -2.23 1.36
N LEU A 62 -1.88 -1.07 2.02
CA LEU A 62 -2.13 0.22 1.39
C LEU A 62 -0.77 0.90 1.16
N VAL A 63 -0.47 1.24 -0.07
CA VAL A 63 0.71 2.04 -0.43
C VAL A 63 0.19 3.41 -0.87
N THR A 64 0.49 4.44 -0.10
CA THR A 64 -0.05 5.77 -0.37
C THR A 64 1.01 6.85 -0.34
N ASP A 65 0.92 7.79 -1.27
CA ASP A 65 1.66 9.03 -1.21
C ASP A 65 1.20 9.84 0.02
N LEU A 66 2.12 10.48 0.71
CA LEU A 66 1.78 11.38 1.82
C LEU A 66 1.10 12.66 1.33
N GLY A 67 1.48 13.15 0.16
CA GLY A 67 0.97 14.39 -0.38
C GLY A 67 -0.12 14.18 -1.41
N LEU A 68 -1.34 13.89 -0.97
CA LEU A 68 -2.49 13.75 -1.88
C LEU A 68 -3.29 15.06 -1.93
N PRO A 69 -3.94 15.36 -3.08
CA PRO A 69 -4.83 16.52 -3.15
C PRO A 69 -6.00 16.38 -2.18
N GLY A 70 -6.26 17.42 -1.41
CA GLY A 70 -7.41 17.52 -0.52
C GLY A 70 -7.31 16.77 0.80
N ALA A 71 -6.37 15.84 0.93
CA ALA A 71 -6.15 15.08 2.16
C ALA A 71 -4.76 14.51 2.18
N SER A 72 -4.16 14.35 3.35
CA SER A 72 -2.84 13.72 3.46
C SER A 72 -2.97 12.19 3.40
N GLY A 73 -1.87 11.53 3.05
CA GLY A 73 -1.81 10.07 3.13
C GLY A 73 -2.03 9.56 4.56
N GLY A 74 -1.67 10.35 5.57
CA GLY A 74 -1.96 10.04 6.96
C GLY A 74 -3.46 10.04 7.28
N ASP A 75 -4.19 11.02 6.74
CA ASP A 75 -5.65 11.07 6.89
C ASP A 75 -6.30 9.88 6.18
N LEU A 76 -5.84 9.57 4.97
CA LEU A 76 -6.31 8.42 4.22
C LEU A 76 -6.07 7.12 5.00
N SER A 77 -4.87 6.93 5.53
CA SER A 77 -4.53 5.70 6.23
C SER A 77 -5.39 5.49 7.47
N ARG A 78 -5.70 6.54 8.22
CA ARG A 78 -6.59 6.43 9.38
C ARG A 78 -7.99 5.99 8.97
N ALA A 79 -8.56 6.60 7.93
CA ALA A 79 -9.87 6.24 7.43
C ALA A 79 -9.90 4.83 6.85
N ALA A 80 -8.88 4.47 6.09
CA ALA A 80 -8.79 3.16 5.45
C ALA A 80 -8.60 2.03 6.47
N THR A 81 -7.76 2.23 7.49
CA THR A 81 -7.53 1.20 8.51
C THR A 81 -8.71 1.08 9.47
N ALA A 82 -9.54 2.11 9.62
CA ALA A 82 -10.81 1.99 10.34
C ALA A 82 -11.74 1.02 9.62
N LEU A 83 -11.74 1.01 8.29
CA LEU A 83 -12.52 0.07 7.49
C LEU A 83 -11.88 -1.32 7.41
N ARG A 84 -10.56 -1.39 7.39
CA ARG A 84 -9.79 -2.62 7.24
C ARG A 84 -8.65 -2.67 8.26
N PRO A 85 -8.96 -3.04 9.52
CA PRO A 85 -7.97 -2.96 10.61
C PRO A 85 -6.73 -3.85 10.43
N ALA A 86 -6.84 -4.92 9.65
CA ALA A 86 -5.71 -5.83 9.41
C ALA A 86 -4.78 -5.37 8.28
N MET A 87 -5.15 -4.31 7.56
CA MET A 87 -4.37 -3.80 6.44
C MET A 87 -3.14 -3.05 6.94
N SER A 88 -1.97 -3.39 6.38
CA SER A 88 -0.73 -2.67 6.66
C SER A 88 -0.64 -1.42 5.79
N VAL A 89 0.15 -0.44 6.21
CA VAL A 89 0.32 0.82 5.46
C VAL A 89 1.79 1.09 5.20
N ILE A 90 2.09 1.43 3.94
CA ILE A 90 3.40 1.94 3.54
C ILE A 90 3.18 3.33 2.94
N TYR A 91 3.92 4.31 3.43
CA TYR A 91 3.87 5.67 2.89
C TYR A 91 4.98 5.87 1.88
N ILE A 92 4.69 6.62 0.83
CA ILE A 92 5.69 7.05 -0.15
C ILE A 92 5.77 8.57 -0.08
N SER A 93 6.99 9.11 0.00
CA SER A 93 7.17 10.56 0.13
C SER A 93 8.54 11.01 -0.34
N GLY A 94 8.62 12.24 -0.85
CA GLY A 94 9.89 12.91 -1.09
C GLY A 94 10.56 13.42 0.19
N LEU A 95 9.81 13.45 1.30
CA LEU A 95 10.35 13.89 2.59
C LEU A 95 11.05 12.73 3.30
N PRO A 96 12.17 12.99 4.00
CA PRO A 96 12.73 12.01 4.93
C PRO A 96 11.75 11.69 6.04
N LYS A 97 11.85 10.47 6.57
CA LYS A 97 10.92 10.00 7.61
C LYS A 97 10.92 10.91 8.84
N ASP A 98 12.10 11.33 9.31
CA ASP A 98 12.21 12.19 10.47
C ASP A 98 11.48 13.52 10.30
N ILE A 99 11.54 14.09 9.10
CA ILE A 99 10.81 15.32 8.78
C ILE A 99 9.30 15.07 8.77
N ALA A 100 8.85 13.96 8.17
CA ALA A 100 7.43 13.63 8.14
C ALA A 100 6.87 13.40 9.55
N VAL A 101 7.64 12.75 10.42
CA VAL A 101 7.26 12.56 11.83
C VAL A 101 7.21 13.90 12.56
N THR A 102 8.22 14.74 12.39
CA THR A 102 8.29 16.07 13.04
C THR A 102 7.11 16.95 12.62
N LYS A 103 6.69 16.85 11.36
CA LYS A 103 5.52 17.59 10.87
C LYS A 103 4.18 16.99 11.29
N GLY A 104 4.19 15.87 12.02
CA GLY A 104 2.98 15.22 12.47
C GLY A 104 2.20 14.49 11.37
N LEU A 105 2.84 14.21 10.24
CA LEU A 105 2.19 13.53 9.11
C LEU A 105 2.04 12.02 9.34
N ILE A 106 3.02 11.42 10.00
CA ILE A 106 3.06 9.98 10.31
C ILE A 106 3.64 9.76 11.71
N GLY A 107 3.39 8.57 12.28
CA GLY A 107 3.99 8.17 13.54
C GLY A 107 5.42 7.65 13.38
N THR A 108 6.12 7.49 14.50
CA THR A 108 7.53 7.06 14.50
C THR A 108 7.72 5.62 14.01
N ASP A 109 6.70 4.79 14.15
CA ASP A 109 6.73 3.39 13.73
C ASP A 109 6.17 3.17 12.32
N ALA A 110 5.75 4.23 11.63
CA ALA A 110 5.27 4.14 10.27
C ALA A 110 6.41 3.75 9.31
N LEU A 111 6.07 2.96 8.29
CA LEU A 111 7.02 2.59 7.25
C LEU A 111 6.90 3.58 6.08
N LEU A 112 7.99 4.22 5.74
CA LEU A 112 8.05 5.20 4.65
C LEU A 112 9.13 4.81 3.66
N VAL A 113 8.77 4.80 2.37
CA VAL A 113 9.71 4.63 1.27
C VAL A 113 9.92 6.00 0.62
N LYS A 114 11.16 6.45 0.64
CA LYS A 114 11.48 7.79 0.14
C LYS A 114 11.61 7.82 -1.38
N LYS A 115 11.04 8.82 -2.01
CA LYS A 115 11.22 9.09 -3.45
C LYS A 115 12.57 9.77 -3.71
N PRO A 116 13.26 9.43 -4.79
CA PRO A 116 12.96 8.37 -5.74
C PRO A 116 13.31 7.00 -5.16
N PHE A 117 12.54 5.97 -5.51
CA PHE A 117 12.79 4.62 -5.03
C PHE A 117 12.91 3.65 -6.20
N THR A 118 13.57 2.51 -5.94
CA THR A 118 13.64 1.42 -6.92
C THR A 118 12.52 0.43 -6.69
N ALA A 119 12.24 -0.38 -7.71
CA ALA A 119 11.29 -1.49 -7.56
C ALA A 119 11.67 -2.38 -6.38
N ASP A 120 12.95 -2.71 -6.26
CA ASP A 120 13.44 -3.59 -5.20
C ASP A 120 13.18 -3.03 -3.81
N LEU A 121 13.36 -1.72 -3.61
CA LEU A 121 13.08 -1.09 -2.31
C LEU A 121 11.61 -1.21 -1.92
N LEU A 122 10.70 -0.94 -2.86
CA LEU A 122 9.28 -1.06 -2.58
C LEU A 122 8.87 -2.52 -2.34
N ILE A 123 9.37 -3.43 -3.14
CA ILE A 123 9.10 -4.87 -2.99
C ILE A 123 9.60 -5.35 -1.62
N GLU A 124 10.79 -4.93 -1.22
CA GLU A 124 11.37 -5.27 0.08
C GLU A 124 10.48 -4.78 1.23
N ALA A 125 9.99 -3.55 1.14
CA ALA A 125 9.06 -3.00 2.13
C ALA A 125 7.75 -3.78 2.19
N LEU A 126 7.21 -4.17 1.03
CA LEU A 126 5.99 -4.99 0.95
C LEU A 126 6.21 -6.35 1.61
N HIS A 127 7.31 -7.02 1.29
CA HIS A 127 7.61 -8.32 1.88
C HIS A 127 7.78 -8.22 3.40
N ALA A 128 8.39 -7.13 3.88
CA ALA A 128 8.59 -6.92 5.31
C ALA A 128 7.26 -6.81 6.07
N VAL A 129 6.31 -5.99 5.59
CA VAL A 129 5.02 -5.82 6.29
C VAL A 129 4.15 -7.06 6.17
N ILE A 130 4.22 -7.79 5.06
CA ILE A 130 3.46 -9.02 4.87
C ILE A 130 4.00 -10.12 5.76
N ALA A 131 5.33 -10.26 5.85
CA ALA A 131 5.97 -11.23 6.72
C ALA A 131 5.67 -10.96 8.20
N GLU A 132 5.65 -9.69 8.60
CA GLU A 132 5.31 -9.28 9.95
C GLU A 132 3.89 -9.70 10.33
N LYS A 133 2.92 -9.54 9.41
CA LYS A 133 1.55 -9.98 9.62
C LYS A 133 1.42 -11.48 9.73
N ALA A 134 2.25 -12.24 9.01
CA ALA A 134 2.23 -13.69 9.02
C ALA A 134 2.94 -14.29 10.24
N ALA A 135 3.71 -13.49 10.98
CA ALA A 135 4.41 -13.95 12.16
C ALA A 135 3.42 -14.34 13.26
N PRO A 136 3.67 -15.47 13.97
CA PRO A 136 2.82 -15.90 15.08
C PRO A 136 2.93 -14.97 16.29
#